data_d6683a6f124f904db663f13d3d03a297
#
_entry.id   d6683a6f124f904db663f13d3d03a297
#
_cell.length_a   1.000
_cell.length_b   1.000
_cell.length_c   1.000
_cell.angle_alpha   90.00
_cell.angle_beta   90.00
_cell.angle_gamma   90.00
#
_symmetry.space_group_name_H-M   'P 1'
#
loop_
_entity.id
_entity.type
_entity.pdbx_description
1 polymer ?
#
loop_
_entity_poly.entity_id
_entity_poly.type
_entity_poly.pdbx_seq_one_letter_code
_entity_poly.pdbx_strand_id
1 'polypeptide(L)'
;MGPVLLHYSEKMGVRSMTRFILSLSLVMILACTGRTASAANYDIKLIDNGVFAAIALPEGKAGSNALIIITPHQVILAGSHFIPEGIKELIAAIAEITPLPLRSVILTHHHKGFNYVDFDFPANVEIITSWQTWQALKSETRPLRNSVTFFEKGLTLVRSDTSIVLASAEFGHSEGDVFLFLPNEGVLFTSDLFYNDVVGYMGEGHMRDWIITLETLEAVGAQYVVPGLGQVTDRSGIRRFRLFFKDFLTEVLGYIEAGKTLDETRKAFKLPAHEKMPGYKAFLDVNLTRAYRDLKDE
;
A
#
# COMPACT_ATOMS: atom_id res chain seq x y z
N MET A 1 21.13 -49.59 -77.70
CA MET A 1 20.12 -48.57 -77.55
C MET A 1 20.17 -48.07 -76.14
N GLY A 2 20.88 -46.96 -75.85
CA GLY A 2 21.04 -46.41 -74.53
C GLY A 2 20.30 -45.08 -74.39
N PRO A 3 19.81 -44.68 -73.21
CA PRO A 3 19.08 -43.44 -73.05
C PRO A 3 20.03 -42.29 -72.78
N VAL A 4 19.68 -41.16 -73.37
CA VAL A 4 20.29 -39.85 -73.20
C VAL A 4 19.95 -39.24 -71.85
N LEU A 5 20.99 -38.84 -71.09
CA LEU A 5 20.85 -38.06 -69.87
C LEU A 5 20.88 -36.57 -70.21
N LEU A 6 19.80 -35.89 -69.90
CA LEU A 6 19.71 -34.40 -69.91
C LEU A 6 20.05 -33.87 -68.49
N HIS A 7 21.17 -33.17 -68.41
CA HIS A 7 21.49 -32.35 -67.24
C HIS A 7 20.73 -31.05 -67.28
N TYR A 8 19.87 -30.79 -66.30
CA TYR A 8 19.29 -29.46 -66.01
C TYR A 8 19.96 -28.90 -64.80
N SER A 9 20.67 -27.81 -64.98
CA SER A 9 21.33 -27.03 -63.92
C SER A 9 20.36 -26.11 -63.27
N GLU A 10 19.97 -26.35 -62.03
CA GLU A 10 19.26 -25.38 -61.20
C GLU A 10 20.24 -24.46 -60.51
N LYS A 11 20.38 -23.26 -61.04
CA LYS A 11 20.85 -22.08 -60.29
C LYS A 11 19.67 -21.19 -60.00
N MET A 12 18.96 -21.43 -58.93
CA MET A 12 18.03 -20.49 -58.38
C MET A 12 18.30 -20.33 -56.87
N GLY A 13 18.91 -19.22 -56.54
CA GLY A 13 18.20 -18.24 -55.76
C GLY A 13 18.57 -18.22 -54.29
N VAL A 14 19.87 -18.34 -53.92
CA VAL A 14 20.31 -18.04 -52.54
C VAL A 14 20.12 -16.53 -52.16
N ARG A 15 19.95 -15.63 -53.15
CA ARG A 15 19.77 -14.19 -52.90
C ARG A 15 18.34 -13.78 -52.47
N SER A 16 17.32 -14.62 -52.72
CA SER A 16 15.92 -14.33 -52.36
C SER A 16 15.61 -14.68 -50.92
N MET A 17 16.19 -15.75 -50.38
CA MET A 17 15.96 -16.17 -48.98
C MET A 17 16.61 -15.23 -47.96
N THR A 18 17.78 -14.67 -48.28
CA THR A 18 18.46 -13.76 -47.35
C THR A 18 17.74 -12.43 -47.18
N ARG A 19 17.05 -11.95 -48.23
CA ARG A 19 16.26 -10.71 -48.14
C ARG A 19 14.94 -10.90 -47.36
N PHE A 20 14.35 -12.10 -47.40
CA PHE A 20 13.12 -12.41 -46.67
C PHE A 20 13.40 -12.60 -45.17
N ILE A 21 14.54 -13.23 -44.82
CA ILE A 21 14.94 -13.43 -43.42
C ILE A 21 15.34 -12.11 -42.78
N LEU A 22 16.01 -11.21 -43.49
CA LEU A 22 16.34 -9.87 -42.97
C LEU A 22 15.10 -8.99 -42.77
N SER A 23 14.08 -9.11 -43.63
CA SER A 23 12.82 -8.36 -43.46
C SER A 23 11.99 -8.86 -42.29
N LEU A 24 11.99 -10.17 -42.01
CA LEU A 24 11.27 -10.75 -40.87
C LEU A 24 11.97 -10.44 -39.54
N SER A 25 13.32 -10.43 -39.52
CA SER A 25 14.10 -10.06 -38.33
C SER A 25 13.96 -8.57 -37.97
N LEU A 26 13.79 -7.70 -38.95
CA LEU A 26 13.59 -6.26 -38.72
C LEU A 26 12.21 -5.93 -38.18
N VAL A 27 11.18 -6.70 -38.57
CA VAL A 27 9.80 -6.55 -38.04
C VAL A 27 9.70 -7.09 -36.60
N MET A 28 10.46 -8.16 -36.23
CA MET A 28 10.49 -8.68 -34.88
C MET A 28 11.23 -7.77 -33.90
N ILE A 29 12.23 -7.01 -34.34
CA ILE A 29 12.94 -6.06 -33.46
C ILE A 29 12.12 -4.79 -33.18
N LEU A 30 11.18 -4.41 -34.07
CA LEU A 30 10.29 -3.28 -33.81
C LEU A 30 9.10 -3.59 -32.88
N ALA A 31 8.80 -4.86 -32.65
CA ALA A 31 7.70 -5.27 -31.76
C ALA A 31 8.09 -5.36 -30.28
N CYS A 32 9.39 -5.26 -29.95
CA CYS A 32 9.89 -5.31 -28.57
C CYS A 32 10.27 -3.95 -27.99
N THR A 33 9.99 -2.84 -28.69
CA THR A 33 10.18 -1.51 -28.11
C THR A 33 8.89 -1.01 -27.49
N GLY A 34 8.74 -1.26 -26.23
CA GLY A 34 7.95 -0.37 -25.43
C GLY A 34 6.59 -0.84 -25.06
N ARG A 35 6.52 -1.31 -23.91
CA ARG A 35 5.51 -0.88 -22.93
C ARG A 35 6.11 -1.08 -21.55
N THR A 36 7.01 -0.23 -21.17
CA THR A 36 7.10 0.15 -19.77
C THR A 36 5.95 1.12 -19.54
N ALA A 37 4.74 0.63 -19.41
CA ALA A 37 3.74 1.36 -18.67
C ALA A 37 4.22 1.29 -17.21
N SER A 38 5.13 2.20 -16.84
CA SER A 38 5.41 2.49 -15.45
C SER A 38 4.06 2.81 -14.82
N ALA A 39 3.66 2.05 -13.85
CA ALA A 39 2.57 2.43 -12.97
C ALA A 39 2.95 3.81 -12.42
N ALA A 40 2.22 4.86 -12.77
CA ALA A 40 2.55 6.22 -12.38
C ALA A 40 2.34 6.45 -10.88
N ASN A 41 1.65 5.52 -10.20
CA ASN A 41 1.24 5.65 -8.81
C ASN A 41 1.90 4.65 -7.87
N TYR A 42 2.28 3.46 -8.36
CA TYR A 42 2.82 2.39 -7.53
C TYR A 42 4.04 1.70 -8.16
N ASP A 43 4.98 1.31 -7.30
CA ASP A 43 6.03 0.33 -7.58
C ASP A 43 5.62 -1.00 -6.93
N ILE A 44 5.35 -2.04 -7.74
CA ILE A 44 4.83 -3.33 -7.24
C ILE A 44 5.98 -4.30 -7.03
N LYS A 45 6.15 -4.76 -5.80
CA LYS A 45 7.23 -5.64 -5.36
C LYS A 45 6.70 -6.97 -4.85
N LEU A 46 7.23 -8.07 -5.37
CA LEU A 46 7.03 -9.39 -4.78
C LEU A 46 7.72 -9.44 -3.41
N ILE A 47 6.99 -9.80 -2.36
CA ILE A 47 7.50 -9.96 -1.00
C ILE A 47 7.72 -11.44 -0.68
N ASP A 48 6.70 -12.25 -0.94
CA ASP A 48 6.73 -13.71 -0.79
C ASP A 48 5.76 -14.33 -1.81
N ASN A 49 5.70 -15.65 -1.88
CA ASN A 49 4.86 -16.38 -2.83
C ASN A 49 3.40 -15.88 -2.77
N GLY A 50 2.94 -15.27 -3.85
CA GLY A 50 1.59 -14.72 -3.96
C GLY A 50 1.34 -13.42 -3.18
N VAL A 51 2.33 -12.84 -2.50
CA VAL A 51 2.18 -11.61 -1.73
C VAL A 51 3.03 -10.48 -2.31
N PHE A 52 2.38 -9.38 -2.69
CA PHE A 52 3.03 -8.23 -3.29
C PHE A 52 2.71 -6.95 -2.51
N ALA A 53 3.71 -6.09 -2.33
CA ALA A 53 3.51 -4.74 -1.86
C ALA A 53 3.42 -3.78 -3.06
N ALA A 54 2.38 -2.99 -3.14
CA ALA A 54 2.26 -1.86 -4.04
C ALA A 54 2.71 -0.61 -3.29
N ILE A 55 3.92 -0.15 -3.57
CA ILE A 55 4.55 0.99 -2.89
C ILE A 55 4.17 2.28 -3.61
N ALA A 56 3.48 3.17 -2.91
CA ALA A 56 3.10 4.47 -3.44
C ALA A 56 4.32 5.29 -3.83
N LEU A 57 4.33 5.80 -5.06
CA LEU A 57 5.41 6.63 -5.57
C LEU A 57 5.21 8.09 -5.16
N PRO A 58 6.27 8.81 -4.79
CA PRO A 58 6.17 10.21 -4.33
C PRO A 58 5.54 11.16 -5.36
N GLU A 59 5.75 10.89 -6.65
CA GLU A 59 5.20 11.67 -7.76
C GLU A 59 3.80 11.19 -8.18
N GLY A 60 3.35 10.07 -7.60
CA GLY A 60 2.04 9.49 -7.87
C GLY A 60 0.92 10.18 -7.10
N LYS A 61 -0.31 9.79 -7.41
CA LYS A 61 -1.51 10.24 -6.69
C LYS A 61 -1.92 9.28 -5.58
N ALA A 62 -1.26 8.12 -5.45
CA ALA A 62 -1.53 7.18 -4.38
C ALA A 62 -1.12 7.79 -3.04
N GLY A 63 -2.05 7.85 -2.08
CA GLY A 63 -1.80 8.43 -0.77
C GLY A 63 -1.14 7.48 0.22
N SER A 64 -1.14 6.16 -0.06
CA SER A 64 -0.62 5.12 0.83
C SER A 64 -0.29 3.85 0.03
N ASN A 65 0.53 2.99 0.61
CA ASN A 65 0.84 1.67 0.07
C ASN A 65 -0.38 0.75 0.14
N ALA A 66 -0.35 -0.32 -0.66
CA ALA A 66 -1.34 -1.38 -0.63
C ALA A 66 -0.67 -2.76 -0.61
N LEU A 67 -1.40 -3.79 -0.16
CA LEU A 67 -0.97 -5.18 -0.20
C LEU A 67 -1.86 -5.97 -1.15
N ILE A 68 -1.25 -6.75 -2.04
CA ILE A 68 -1.92 -7.67 -2.96
C ILE A 68 -1.63 -9.08 -2.52
N ILE A 69 -2.67 -9.88 -2.29
CA ILE A 69 -2.57 -11.28 -1.86
C ILE A 69 -3.26 -12.15 -2.92
N ILE A 70 -2.48 -12.99 -3.57
CA ILE A 70 -2.96 -13.92 -4.58
C ILE A 70 -3.10 -15.30 -3.92
N THR A 71 -4.32 -15.78 -3.87
CA THR A 71 -4.66 -17.14 -3.41
C THR A 71 -4.95 -18.04 -4.60
N PRO A 72 -5.12 -19.35 -4.45
CA PRO A 72 -5.38 -20.24 -5.60
C PRO A 72 -6.61 -19.89 -6.45
N HIS A 73 -7.56 -19.11 -5.93
CA HIS A 73 -8.84 -18.87 -6.62
C HIS A 73 -9.20 -17.39 -6.78
N GLN A 74 -8.49 -16.49 -6.11
CA GLN A 74 -8.85 -15.07 -6.10
C GLN A 74 -7.68 -14.19 -5.69
N VAL A 75 -7.84 -12.89 -5.96
CA VAL A 75 -7.00 -11.83 -5.43
C VAL A 75 -7.75 -11.11 -4.31
N ILE A 76 -7.01 -10.80 -3.24
CA ILE A 76 -7.43 -9.93 -2.15
C ILE A 76 -6.53 -8.71 -2.19
N LEU A 77 -7.10 -7.52 -2.13
CA LEU A 77 -6.40 -6.25 -2.06
C LEU A 77 -6.62 -5.63 -0.69
N ALA A 78 -5.57 -5.17 -0.03
CA ALA A 78 -5.67 -4.45 1.24
C ALA A 78 -5.07 -3.06 1.13
N GLY A 79 -5.71 -2.06 1.74
CA GLY A 79 -5.28 -0.67 1.74
C GLY A 79 -6.40 0.28 2.11
N SER A 80 -6.19 1.58 1.87
CA SER A 80 -7.15 2.61 2.24
C SER A 80 -7.29 3.71 1.18
N HIS A 81 -6.22 4.27 0.68
CA HIS A 81 -6.25 5.45 -0.19
C HIS A 81 -6.54 5.09 -1.66
N PHE A 82 -7.76 4.59 -1.91
CA PHE A 82 -8.20 4.12 -3.22
C PHE A 82 -8.86 5.24 -4.04
N ILE A 83 -8.07 6.20 -4.49
CA ILE A 83 -8.54 7.19 -5.45
C ILE A 83 -8.73 6.55 -6.85
N PRO A 84 -9.66 7.08 -7.69
CA PRO A 84 -10.05 6.43 -8.95
C PRO A 84 -8.88 6.12 -9.89
N GLU A 85 -7.92 7.03 -10.04
CA GLU A 85 -6.76 6.83 -10.90
C GLU A 85 -5.82 5.74 -10.37
N GLY A 86 -5.50 5.80 -9.07
CA GLY A 86 -4.61 4.84 -8.42
C GLY A 86 -5.18 3.43 -8.41
N ILE A 87 -6.46 3.27 -8.04
CA ILE A 87 -7.08 1.93 -7.96
C ILE A 87 -7.27 1.28 -9.34
N LYS A 88 -7.60 2.05 -10.38
CA LYS A 88 -7.70 1.53 -11.75
C LYS A 88 -6.36 0.98 -12.24
N GLU A 89 -5.29 1.72 -11.99
CA GLU A 89 -3.93 1.31 -12.32
C GLU A 89 -3.53 0.05 -11.55
N LEU A 90 -3.82 0.01 -10.25
CA LEU A 90 -3.52 -1.14 -9.41
C LEU A 90 -4.27 -2.40 -9.88
N ILE A 91 -5.55 -2.29 -10.22
CA ILE A 91 -6.34 -3.40 -10.78
C ILE A 91 -5.77 -3.86 -12.13
N ALA A 92 -5.36 -2.92 -13.00
CA ALA A 92 -4.74 -3.27 -14.27
C ALA A 92 -3.40 -4.00 -14.07
N ALA A 93 -2.57 -3.55 -13.14
CA ALA A 93 -1.32 -4.21 -12.81
C ALA A 93 -1.53 -5.61 -12.19
N ILE A 94 -2.55 -5.79 -11.35
CA ILE A 94 -2.93 -7.11 -10.84
C ILE A 94 -3.30 -8.05 -11.99
N ALA A 95 -4.03 -7.57 -13.00
CA ALA A 95 -4.43 -8.38 -14.15
C ALA A 95 -3.24 -8.81 -15.03
N GLU A 96 -2.13 -8.07 -15.01
CA GLU A 96 -0.87 -8.47 -15.67
C GLU A 96 -0.11 -9.54 -14.87
N ILE A 97 -0.27 -9.56 -13.53
CA ILE A 97 0.39 -10.55 -12.66
C ILE A 97 -0.37 -11.88 -12.65
N THR A 98 -1.72 -11.84 -12.64
CA THR A 98 -2.56 -13.03 -12.53
C THR A 98 -3.91 -12.85 -13.24
N PRO A 99 -4.43 -13.92 -13.89
CA PRO A 99 -5.79 -13.91 -14.44
C PRO A 99 -6.88 -14.08 -13.39
N LEU A 100 -6.51 -14.27 -12.12
CA LEU A 100 -7.49 -14.49 -11.04
C LEU A 100 -8.27 -13.22 -10.72
N PRO A 101 -9.57 -13.33 -10.42
CA PRO A 101 -10.40 -12.17 -10.16
C PRO A 101 -10.12 -11.54 -8.79
N LEU A 102 -10.14 -10.21 -8.71
CA LEU A 102 -10.28 -9.50 -7.45
C LEU A 102 -11.65 -9.82 -6.85
N ARG A 103 -11.68 -10.36 -5.63
CA ARG A 103 -12.92 -10.78 -4.92
C ARG A 103 -13.13 -10.09 -3.60
N SER A 104 -12.06 -9.67 -2.94
CA SER A 104 -12.16 -9.02 -1.64
C SER A 104 -11.23 -7.82 -1.58
N VAL A 105 -11.70 -6.76 -0.95
CA VAL A 105 -10.91 -5.59 -0.57
C VAL A 105 -10.97 -5.47 0.94
N ILE A 106 -9.81 -5.49 1.59
CA ILE A 106 -9.68 -5.20 3.02
C ILE A 106 -9.39 -3.72 3.14
N LEU A 107 -10.39 -2.96 3.59
CA LEU A 107 -10.24 -1.55 3.84
C LEU A 107 -9.68 -1.35 5.25
N THR A 108 -8.49 -0.76 5.33
CA THR A 108 -7.74 -0.69 6.58
C THR A 108 -8.20 0.43 7.51
N HIS A 109 -8.63 1.56 6.96
CA HIS A 109 -9.19 2.68 7.73
C HIS A 109 -9.93 3.64 6.79
N HIS A 110 -10.63 4.61 7.34
CA HIS A 110 -11.31 5.66 6.61
C HIS A 110 -11.39 6.93 7.43
N HIS A 111 -10.95 8.03 6.85
CA HIS A 111 -11.13 9.35 7.42
C HIS A 111 -12.40 9.99 6.89
N LYS A 112 -13.32 10.36 7.78
CA LYS A 112 -14.56 10.99 7.42
C LYS A 112 -14.32 12.33 6.70
N GLY A 113 -15.01 12.51 5.55
CA GLY A 113 -14.85 13.71 4.72
C GLY A 113 -13.66 13.67 3.75
N PHE A 114 -12.87 12.62 3.75
CA PHE A 114 -11.84 12.35 2.77
C PHE A 114 -12.30 11.22 1.86
N ASN A 115 -12.42 11.48 0.56
CA ASN A 115 -12.93 10.52 -0.43
C ASN A 115 -11.87 9.49 -0.81
N TYR A 116 -11.32 8.76 0.15
CA TYR A 116 -10.35 7.71 -0.12
C TYR A 116 -10.96 6.47 -0.79
N VAL A 117 -12.27 6.31 -0.72
CA VAL A 117 -13.01 5.23 -1.38
C VAL A 117 -13.93 5.82 -2.46
N ASP A 118 -13.44 6.77 -3.23
CA ASP A 118 -14.15 7.35 -4.36
C ASP A 118 -14.06 6.48 -5.63
N PHE A 119 -14.17 5.17 -5.45
CA PHE A 119 -14.15 4.20 -6.53
C PHE A 119 -15.21 3.12 -6.32
N ASP A 120 -16.02 2.86 -7.36
CA ASP A 120 -16.96 1.75 -7.36
C ASP A 120 -16.23 0.46 -7.73
N PHE A 121 -15.93 -0.39 -6.75
CA PHE A 121 -15.48 -1.75 -7.01
C PHE A 121 -16.57 -2.54 -7.75
N PRO A 122 -16.21 -3.52 -8.60
CA PRO A 122 -17.18 -4.43 -9.20
C PRO A 122 -18.12 -5.02 -8.15
N ALA A 123 -19.40 -5.19 -8.48
CA ALA A 123 -20.45 -5.59 -7.53
C ALA A 123 -20.20 -6.93 -6.83
N ASN A 124 -19.35 -7.77 -7.42
CA ASN A 124 -18.95 -9.08 -6.89
C ASN A 124 -17.70 -9.03 -6.01
N VAL A 125 -17.19 -7.84 -5.70
CA VAL A 125 -16.10 -7.61 -4.74
C VAL A 125 -16.69 -7.35 -3.37
N GLU A 126 -16.28 -8.12 -2.38
CA GLU A 126 -16.62 -7.92 -0.97
C GLU A 126 -15.66 -6.92 -0.33
N ILE A 127 -16.17 -6.03 0.50
CA ILE A 127 -15.35 -5.13 1.34
C ILE A 127 -15.34 -5.70 2.76
N ILE A 128 -14.14 -5.84 3.31
CA ILE A 128 -13.91 -6.34 4.67
C ILE A 128 -13.22 -5.22 5.46
N THR A 129 -13.72 -4.89 6.65
CA THR A 129 -13.17 -3.80 7.45
C THR A 129 -13.51 -3.93 8.94
N SER A 130 -13.01 -3.03 9.80
CA SER A 130 -13.43 -2.93 11.19
C SER A 130 -14.81 -2.29 11.30
N TRP A 131 -15.48 -2.53 12.45
CA TRP A 131 -16.76 -1.89 12.76
C TRP A 131 -16.65 -0.35 12.77
N GLN A 132 -15.59 0.19 13.34
CA GLN A 132 -15.36 1.64 13.44
C GLN A 132 -15.15 2.24 12.04
N THR A 133 -14.29 1.65 11.24
CA THR A 133 -14.11 2.06 9.83
C THR A 133 -15.42 1.97 9.04
N TRP A 134 -16.22 0.90 9.27
CA TRP A 134 -17.55 0.79 8.67
C TRP A 134 -18.48 1.93 9.08
N GLN A 135 -18.47 2.34 10.35
CA GLN A 135 -19.28 3.46 10.83
C GLN A 135 -18.86 4.79 10.18
N ALA A 136 -17.55 5.02 10.02
CA ALA A 136 -17.04 6.18 9.29
C ALA A 136 -17.52 6.20 7.84
N LEU A 137 -17.38 5.10 7.11
CA LEU A 137 -17.87 4.94 5.74
C LEU A 137 -19.38 5.15 5.61
N LYS A 138 -20.17 4.56 6.52
CA LYS A 138 -21.63 4.67 6.51
C LYS A 138 -22.11 6.11 6.64
N SER A 139 -21.31 6.98 7.25
CA SER A 139 -21.63 8.40 7.42
C SER A 139 -21.35 9.25 6.18
N GLU A 140 -20.71 8.68 5.14
CA GLU A 140 -20.43 9.39 3.90
C GLU A 140 -21.69 9.56 3.04
N THR A 141 -21.68 10.59 2.21
CA THR A 141 -22.80 10.90 1.31
C THR A 141 -22.94 9.92 0.15
N ARG A 142 -21.87 9.20 -0.16
CA ARG A 142 -21.82 8.19 -1.23
C ARG A 142 -21.83 6.79 -0.62
N PRO A 143 -22.96 6.08 -0.68
CA PRO A 143 -23.04 4.72 -0.14
C PRO A 143 -22.21 3.74 -0.96
N LEU A 144 -21.49 2.84 -0.29
CA LEU A 144 -20.91 1.67 -0.92
C LEU A 144 -22.01 0.75 -1.45
N ARG A 145 -21.82 0.25 -2.69
CA ARG A 145 -22.75 -0.68 -3.34
C ARG A 145 -22.39 -2.15 -3.14
N ASN A 146 -21.19 -2.40 -2.60
CA ASN A 146 -20.65 -3.72 -2.38
C ASN A 146 -21.15 -4.31 -1.07
N SER A 147 -21.18 -5.65 -0.98
CA SER A 147 -21.33 -6.34 0.29
C SER A 147 -20.21 -5.95 1.23
N VAL A 148 -20.53 -5.69 2.49
CA VAL A 148 -19.56 -5.35 3.53
C VAL A 148 -19.62 -6.38 4.65
N THR A 149 -18.49 -6.97 4.95
CA THR A 149 -18.23 -7.76 6.15
C THR A 149 -17.42 -6.93 7.13
N PHE A 150 -17.93 -6.74 8.33
CA PHE A 150 -17.21 -6.01 9.38
C PHE A 150 -16.98 -6.87 10.61
N PHE A 151 -15.91 -6.55 11.35
CA PHE A 151 -15.54 -7.20 12.59
C PHE A 151 -15.17 -6.16 13.65
N GLU A 152 -15.26 -6.52 14.95
CA GLU A 152 -14.94 -5.58 16.03
C GLU A 152 -13.45 -5.61 16.40
N LYS A 153 -12.90 -6.80 16.72
CA LYS A 153 -11.53 -6.94 17.24
C LYS A 153 -10.60 -7.66 16.30
N GLY A 154 -11.07 -8.71 15.68
CA GLY A 154 -10.25 -9.50 14.77
C GLY A 154 -11.07 -10.49 13.95
N LEU A 155 -10.50 -10.91 12.84
CA LEU A 155 -11.07 -11.86 11.91
C LEU A 155 -9.94 -12.65 11.27
N THR A 156 -10.07 -13.98 11.20
CA THR A 156 -9.16 -14.79 10.40
C THR A 156 -9.85 -15.25 9.14
N LEU A 157 -9.28 -14.88 8.01
CA LEU A 157 -9.70 -15.36 6.70
C LEU A 157 -8.82 -16.55 6.30
N VAL A 158 -9.44 -17.70 6.04
CA VAL A 158 -8.74 -18.85 5.47
C VAL A 158 -9.20 -19.01 4.03
N ARG A 159 -8.26 -18.96 3.10
CA ARG A 159 -8.48 -19.09 1.66
C ARG A 159 -7.54 -20.15 1.11
N SER A 160 -8.01 -21.39 1.05
CA SER A 160 -7.19 -22.58 0.76
C SER A 160 -6.07 -22.74 1.82
N ASP A 161 -4.83 -22.62 1.42
CA ASP A 161 -3.62 -22.72 2.25
C ASP A 161 -3.16 -21.37 2.82
N THR A 162 -3.76 -20.26 2.37
CA THR A 162 -3.43 -18.90 2.83
C THR A 162 -4.29 -18.54 4.04
N SER A 163 -3.64 -18.17 5.13
CA SER A 163 -4.27 -17.63 6.34
C SER A 163 -3.95 -16.15 6.48
N ILE A 164 -4.97 -15.32 6.64
CA ILE A 164 -4.84 -13.86 6.83
C ILE A 164 -5.49 -13.51 8.16
N VAL A 165 -4.69 -13.10 9.10
CA VAL A 165 -5.16 -12.65 10.41
C VAL A 165 -5.35 -11.13 10.34
N LEU A 166 -6.58 -10.67 10.47
CA LEU A 166 -6.95 -9.27 10.58
C LEU A 166 -7.13 -8.90 12.05
N ALA A 167 -6.61 -7.77 12.47
CA ALA A 167 -6.90 -7.24 13.78
C ALA A 167 -7.16 -5.73 13.69
N SER A 168 -8.06 -5.25 14.54
CA SER A 168 -8.33 -3.83 14.68
C SER A 168 -7.47 -3.26 15.79
N ALA A 169 -6.69 -2.22 15.47
CA ALA A 169 -6.16 -1.31 16.46
C ALA A 169 -7.29 -0.36 16.86
N GLU A 170 -7.75 -0.46 18.09
CA GLU A 170 -8.85 0.35 18.58
C GLU A 170 -8.52 1.84 18.49
N PHE A 171 -7.25 2.19 18.78
CA PHE A 171 -6.73 3.54 18.72
C PHE A 171 -5.33 3.56 18.08
N GLY A 172 -5.17 4.33 17.03
CA GLY A 172 -3.92 4.45 16.29
C GLY A 172 -3.90 5.70 15.43
N HIS A 173 -3.72 5.52 14.13
CA HIS A 173 -3.77 6.57 13.13
C HIS A 173 -5.21 7.16 12.99
N SER A 174 -6.22 6.31 13.19
CA SER A 174 -7.63 6.68 13.28
C SER A 174 -8.33 5.75 14.29
N GLU A 175 -9.68 5.79 14.33
CA GLU A 175 -10.46 4.82 15.08
C GLU A 175 -10.66 3.53 14.27
N GLY A 176 -10.20 2.41 14.83
CA GLY A 176 -10.46 1.07 14.29
C GLY A 176 -9.60 0.71 13.07
N ASP A 177 -8.38 1.24 13.00
CA ASP A 177 -7.42 0.86 11.96
C ASP A 177 -7.22 -0.66 11.92
N VAL A 178 -7.20 -1.22 10.71
CA VAL A 178 -6.98 -2.64 10.47
C VAL A 178 -5.56 -2.88 10.00
N PHE A 179 -4.88 -3.81 10.65
CA PHE A 179 -3.63 -4.38 10.17
C PHE A 179 -3.80 -5.88 9.87
N LEU A 180 -2.95 -6.41 9.00
CA LEU A 180 -3.02 -7.77 8.53
C LEU A 180 -1.70 -8.49 8.80
N PHE A 181 -1.79 -9.74 9.28
CA PHE A 181 -0.65 -10.62 9.38
C PHE A 181 -0.90 -11.92 8.60
N LEU A 182 0.04 -12.29 7.76
CA LEU A 182 0.08 -13.55 7.02
C LEU A 182 1.14 -14.43 7.69
N PRO A 183 0.74 -15.34 8.58
CA PRO A 183 1.70 -16.07 9.43
C PRO A 183 2.61 -17.01 8.64
N ASN A 184 2.13 -17.62 7.56
CA ASN A 184 2.91 -18.54 6.74
C ASN A 184 3.99 -17.82 5.92
N GLU A 185 3.67 -16.62 5.43
CA GLU A 185 4.53 -15.76 4.62
C GLU A 185 5.40 -14.83 5.47
N GLY A 186 5.09 -14.72 6.77
CA GLY A 186 5.79 -13.81 7.69
C GLY A 186 5.61 -12.33 7.35
N VAL A 187 4.50 -11.96 6.67
CA VAL A 187 4.23 -10.60 6.19
C VAL A 187 3.23 -9.89 7.09
N LEU A 188 3.59 -8.72 7.59
CA LEU A 188 2.72 -7.80 8.30
C LEU A 188 2.46 -6.56 7.42
N PHE A 189 1.20 -6.26 7.13
CA PHE A 189 0.78 -5.00 6.53
C PHE A 189 0.12 -4.14 7.60
N THR A 190 0.70 -2.99 7.85
CA THR A 190 0.27 -2.08 8.92
C THR A 190 -0.61 -0.94 8.43
N SER A 191 -0.66 -0.71 7.11
CA SER A 191 -1.22 0.52 6.58
C SER A 191 -0.66 1.75 7.32
N ASP A 192 -1.44 2.80 7.50
CA ASP A 192 -1.01 4.08 8.05
C ASP A 192 -0.76 4.07 9.58
N LEU A 193 -0.87 2.89 10.23
CA LEU A 193 -0.36 2.71 11.60
C LEU A 193 1.15 2.84 11.71
N PHE A 194 1.88 2.70 10.59
CA PHE A 194 3.32 2.80 10.57
C PHE A 194 3.83 3.41 9.26
N TYR A 195 4.79 4.31 9.36
CA TYR A 195 5.50 4.92 8.25
C TYR A 195 6.99 4.61 8.35
N ASN A 196 7.59 4.09 7.26
CA ASN A 196 9.00 3.70 7.27
C ASN A 196 9.90 4.79 6.71
N ASP A 197 10.70 5.42 7.59
CA ASP A 197 11.66 6.49 7.28
C ASP A 197 11.03 7.73 6.58
N VAL A 198 9.73 7.92 6.76
CA VAL A 198 8.95 9.10 6.32
C VAL A 198 8.02 9.53 7.44
N VAL A 199 7.50 10.76 7.36
CA VAL A 199 6.45 11.26 8.25
C VAL A 199 5.17 11.43 7.43
N GLY A 200 4.09 10.75 7.83
CA GLY A 200 2.77 10.86 7.24
C GLY A 200 1.84 11.78 8.03
N TYR A 201 0.59 11.79 7.61
CA TYR A 201 -0.48 12.46 8.32
C TYR A 201 -0.84 11.74 9.62
N MET A 202 -0.91 12.45 10.72
CA MET A 202 -1.27 11.94 12.05
C MET A 202 -2.40 12.79 12.71
N GLY A 203 -3.06 13.63 11.91
CA GLY A 203 -3.95 14.69 12.40
C GLY A 203 -5.25 14.22 13.07
N GLU A 204 -5.62 12.94 12.92
CA GLU A 204 -6.76 12.30 13.59
C GLU A 204 -6.34 11.18 14.53
N GLY A 205 -5.02 10.96 14.69
CA GLY A 205 -4.48 9.88 15.50
C GLY A 205 -4.72 10.06 17.00
N HIS A 206 -4.80 8.93 17.70
CA HIS A 206 -4.83 8.83 19.16
C HIS A 206 -3.40 8.72 19.66
N MET A 207 -2.74 9.85 19.82
CA MET A 207 -1.28 9.93 19.96
C MET A 207 -0.71 9.12 21.13
N ARG A 208 -1.40 9.08 22.27
CA ARG A 208 -0.94 8.31 23.44
C ARG A 208 -1.04 6.81 23.21
N ASP A 209 -2.20 6.38 22.72
CA ASP A 209 -2.52 4.96 22.55
C ASP A 209 -1.80 4.34 21.36
N TRP A 210 -1.49 5.16 20.36
CA TRP A 210 -0.75 4.71 19.16
C TRP A 210 0.64 4.13 19.49
N ILE A 211 1.29 4.60 20.56
CA ILE A 211 2.56 4.00 21.05
C ILE A 211 2.34 2.52 21.41
N ILE A 212 1.25 2.19 22.09
CA ILE A 212 0.90 0.82 22.48
C ILE A 212 0.63 -0.04 21.24
N THR A 213 -0.05 0.53 20.27
CA THR A 213 -0.29 -0.12 18.97
C THR A 213 1.04 -0.42 18.26
N LEU A 214 1.97 0.53 18.21
CA LEU A 214 3.31 0.30 17.62
C LEU A 214 4.12 -0.76 18.37
N GLU A 215 4.01 -0.84 19.68
CA GLU A 215 4.64 -1.91 20.50
C GLU A 215 4.02 -3.29 20.16
N THR A 216 2.71 -3.34 19.97
CA THR A 216 2.00 -4.55 19.55
C THR A 216 2.45 -5.01 18.16
N LEU A 217 2.51 -4.10 17.18
CA LEU A 217 2.97 -4.40 15.83
C LEU A 217 4.43 -4.89 15.81
N GLU A 218 5.31 -4.28 16.60
CA GLU A 218 6.72 -4.73 16.76
C GLU A 218 6.79 -6.15 17.35
N ALA A 219 5.89 -6.49 18.27
CA ALA A 219 5.84 -7.79 18.95
C ALA A 219 5.33 -8.94 18.07
N VAL A 220 4.62 -8.64 16.96
CA VAL A 220 4.19 -9.67 15.98
C VAL A 220 5.40 -10.44 15.43
N GLY A 221 6.57 -9.80 15.32
CA GLY A 221 7.80 -10.45 14.90
C GLY A 221 7.82 -10.86 13.43
N ALA A 222 7.09 -10.14 12.58
CA ALA A 222 7.04 -10.40 11.14
C ALA A 222 8.42 -10.26 10.49
N GLN A 223 8.68 -11.09 9.48
CA GLN A 223 9.89 -11.05 8.67
C GLN A 223 9.88 -9.84 7.73
N TYR A 224 8.73 -9.56 7.14
CA TYR A 224 8.49 -8.43 6.26
C TYR A 224 7.38 -7.54 6.82
N VAL A 225 7.63 -6.26 6.84
CA VAL A 225 6.64 -5.24 7.26
C VAL A 225 6.41 -4.29 6.10
N VAL A 226 5.16 -4.23 5.65
CA VAL A 226 4.71 -3.29 4.62
C VAL A 226 4.02 -2.12 5.33
N PRO A 227 4.64 -0.91 5.32
CA PRO A 227 4.09 0.28 5.97
C PRO A 227 2.99 0.93 5.13
N GLY A 228 2.29 1.91 5.69
CA GLY A 228 1.40 2.79 4.93
C GLY A 228 2.17 3.71 3.97
N LEU A 229 3.34 4.19 4.37
CA LEU A 229 4.25 4.99 3.53
C LEU A 229 5.69 4.52 3.70
N GLY A 230 6.46 4.66 2.64
CA GLY A 230 7.86 4.24 2.59
C GLY A 230 8.05 2.82 2.11
N GLN A 231 9.28 2.33 2.14
CA GLN A 231 9.65 1.03 1.60
C GLN A 231 9.34 -0.10 2.58
N VAL A 232 9.22 -1.33 2.05
CA VAL A 232 9.14 -2.56 2.86
C VAL A 232 10.36 -2.65 3.78
N THR A 233 10.13 -3.09 4.99
CA THR A 233 11.16 -3.22 6.05
C THR A 233 10.92 -4.45 6.90
N ASP A 234 11.50 -4.50 8.07
CA ASP A 234 11.27 -5.48 9.13
C ASP A 234 10.82 -4.77 10.44
N ARG A 235 10.74 -5.52 11.53
CA ARG A 235 10.37 -4.97 12.84
C ARG A 235 11.26 -3.81 13.30
N SER A 236 12.50 -3.68 12.79
CA SER A 236 13.39 -2.59 13.17
C SER A 236 12.90 -1.24 12.65
N GLY A 237 12.20 -1.23 11.50
CA GLY A 237 11.52 -0.05 10.97
C GLY A 237 10.44 0.44 11.91
N ILE A 238 9.58 -0.46 12.41
CA ILE A 238 8.54 -0.10 13.40
C ILE A 238 9.18 0.49 14.66
N ARG A 239 10.28 -0.10 15.13
CA ARG A 239 11.03 0.41 16.30
C ARG A 239 11.56 1.82 16.07
N ARG A 240 12.14 2.10 14.88
CA ARG A 240 12.63 3.45 14.53
C ARG A 240 11.50 4.48 14.54
N PHE A 241 10.36 4.13 13.91
CA PHE A 241 9.19 5.01 13.89
C PHE A 241 8.64 5.25 15.31
N ARG A 242 8.54 4.21 16.13
CA ARG A 242 8.09 4.33 17.52
C ARG A 242 9.02 5.23 18.35
N LEU A 243 10.33 5.18 18.12
CA LEU A 243 11.28 6.10 18.77
C LEU A 243 11.08 7.54 18.31
N PHE A 244 10.97 7.76 16.98
CA PHE A 244 10.60 9.08 16.45
C PHE A 244 9.30 9.59 17.09
N PHE A 245 8.29 8.74 17.17
CA PHE A 245 6.98 9.11 17.71
C PHE A 245 7.08 9.49 19.21
N LYS A 246 7.85 8.73 19.99
CA LYS A 246 8.13 9.06 21.41
C LYS A 246 8.89 10.37 21.55
N ASP A 247 9.92 10.61 20.74
CA ASP A 247 10.68 11.87 20.76
C ASP A 247 9.76 13.06 20.44
N PHE A 248 8.91 12.89 19.43
CA PHE A 248 7.94 13.91 19.01
C PHE A 248 6.95 14.27 20.14
N LEU A 249 6.34 13.26 20.77
CA LEU A 249 5.39 13.48 21.87
C LEU A 249 6.08 14.03 23.13
N THR A 250 7.30 13.59 23.44
CA THR A 250 8.08 14.08 24.59
C THR A 250 8.38 15.57 24.43
N GLU A 251 8.79 15.99 23.23
CA GLU A 251 9.05 17.40 22.95
C GLU A 251 7.77 18.25 23.07
N VAL A 252 6.65 17.77 22.52
CA VAL A 252 5.36 18.46 22.67
C VAL A 252 4.95 18.60 24.12
N LEU A 253 5.08 17.50 24.91
CA LEU A 253 4.77 17.50 26.33
C LEU A 253 5.62 18.52 27.12
N GLY A 254 6.90 18.63 26.79
CA GLY A 254 7.79 19.62 27.39
C GLY A 254 7.30 21.07 27.20
N TYR A 255 6.75 21.42 26.04
CA TYR A 255 6.14 22.73 25.83
C TYR A 255 4.85 22.92 26.64
N ILE A 256 4.02 21.87 26.73
CA ILE A 256 2.79 21.91 27.55
C ILE A 256 3.12 22.10 29.02
N GLU A 257 4.09 21.35 29.57
CA GLU A 257 4.55 21.46 30.96
C GLU A 257 5.18 22.83 31.27
N ALA A 258 5.81 23.46 30.26
CA ALA A 258 6.31 24.82 30.35
C ALA A 258 5.20 25.89 30.23
N GLY A 259 3.91 25.50 30.16
CA GLY A 259 2.75 26.40 30.07
C GLY A 259 2.60 27.10 28.73
N LYS A 260 3.27 26.61 27.66
CA LYS A 260 3.16 27.20 26.33
C LYS A 260 1.80 26.91 25.69
N THR A 261 1.22 27.90 25.06
CA THR A 261 0.05 27.74 24.21
C THR A 261 0.40 26.98 22.92
N LEU A 262 -0.60 26.45 22.22
CA LEU A 262 -0.38 25.81 20.92
C LEU A 262 0.35 26.70 19.93
N ASP A 263 -0.02 27.99 19.84
CA ASP A 263 0.60 28.94 18.93
C ASP A 263 2.07 29.25 19.29
N GLU A 264 2.38 29.31 20.58
CA GLU A 264 3.78 29.45 21.05
C GLU A 264 4.57 28.18 20.77
N THR A 265 3.97 27.01 20.97
CA THR A 265 4.58 25.71 20.68
C THR A 265 4.87 25.59 19.17
N ARG A 266 3.93 25.90 18.29
CA ARG A 266 4.14 25.90 16.83
C ARG A 266 5.33 26.75 16.39
N LYS A 267 5.53 27.91 17.01
CA LYS A 267 6.64 28.83 16.68
C LYS A 267 7.99 28.35 17.20
N ALA A 268 7.99 27.63 18.32
CA ALA A 268 9.21 27.24 19.03
C ALA A 268 9.64 25.79 18.77
N PHE A 269 8.71 24.92 18.37
CA PHE A 269 8.92 23.48 18.23
C PHE A 269 10.07 23.16 17.28
N LYS A 270 10.96 22.30 17.74
CA LYS A 270 12.11 21.79 16.99
C LYS A 270 12.36 20.34 17.33
N LEU A 271 12.62 19.55 16.33
CA LEU A 271 13.02 18.16 16.49
C LEU A 271 14.19 17.84 15.53
N PRO A 272 15.38 18.41 15.76
CA PRO A 272 16.49 18.44 14.79
C PRO A 272 16.91 17.06 14.26
N ALA A 273 16.80 16.03 15.09
CA ALA A 273 17.12 14.64 14.71
C ALA A 273 16.25 14.12 13.57
N HIS A 274 15.04 14.68 13.39
CA HIS A 274 14.01 14.16 12.48
C HIS A 274 13.57 15.16 11.39
N GLU A 275 14.03 16.41 11.43
CA GLU A 275 13.62 17.48 10.49
C GLU A 275 13.90 17.17 9.01
N LYS A 276 14.84 16.26 8.74
CA LYS A 276 15.23 15.86 7.37
C LYS A 276 14.38 14.71 6.82
N MET A 277 13.52 14.11 7.63
CA MET A 277 12.66 13.02 7.14
C MET A 277 11.68 13.54 6.08
N PRO A 278 11.49 12.82 4.96
CA PRO A 278 10.47 13.16 3.98
C PRO A 278 9.10 13.31 4.68
N GLY A 279 8.30 14.27 4.25
CA GLY A 279 6.98 14.56 4.84
C GLY A 279 6.99 15.36 6.15
N TYR A 280 8.12 15.41 6.90
CA TYR A 280 8.19 16.11 8.18
C TYR A 280 7.62 17.53 8.12
N LYS A 281 8.13 18.35 7.19
CA LYS A 281 7.67 19.74 7.05
C LYS A 281 6.21 19.85 6.58
N ALA A 282 5.80 18.94 5.71
CA ALA A 282 4.45 18.95 5.12
C ALA A 282 3.37 18.69 6.17
N PHE A 283 3.64 17.76 7.10
CA PHE A 283 2.68 17.33 8.10
C PHE A 283 2.93 17.92 9.51
N LEU A 284 4.02 18.68 9.71
CA LEU A 284 4.40 19.15 11.04
C LEU A 284 3.27 19.89 11.76
N ASP A 285 2.65 20.87 11.12
CA ASP A 285 1.64 21.71 11.78
C ASP A 285 0.40 20.92 12.20
N VAL A 286 -0.12 20.07 11.34
CA VAL A 286 -1.30 19.25 11.64
C VAL A 286 -1.00 18.20 12.71
N ASN A 287 0.16 17.53 12.62
CA ASN A 287 0.58 16.50 13.57
C ASN A 287 0.87 17.13 14.96
N LEU A 288 1.55 18.26 14.98
CA LEU A 288 1.82 19.02 16.21
C LEU A 288 0.54 19.49 16.89
N THR A 289 -0.41 19.99 16.10
CA THR A 289 -1.72 20.41 16.59
C THR A 289 -2.46 19.26 17.24
N ARG A 290 -2.47 18.09 16.59
CA ARG A 290 -3.14 16.90 17.13
C ARG A 290 -2.45 16.42 18.40
N ALA A 291 -1.12 16.29 18.38
CA ALA A 291 -0.36 15.86 19.55
C ALA A 291 -0.56 16.78 20.75
N TYR A 292 -0.51 18.10 20.54
CA TYR A 292 -0.72 19.07 21.60
C TYR A 292 -2.11 18.92 22.24
N ARG A 293 -3.17 18.80 21.43
CA ARG A 293 -4.54 18.63 21.92
C ARG A 293 -4.72 17.30 22.66
N ASP A 294 -4.28 16.21 22.06
CA ASP A 294 -4.40 14.88 22.62
C ASP A 294 -3.66 14.73 23.96
N LEU A 295 -2.45 15.31 24.07
CA LEU A 295 -1.67 15.31 25.32
C LEU A 295 -2.23 16.23 26.40
N LYS A 296 -3.01 17.24 26.00
CA LYS A 296 -3.64 18.18 26.92
C LYS A 296 -5.09 17.80 27.28
N ASP A 297 -5.62 16.70 26.75
CA ASP A 297 -7.01 16.25 26.91
C ASP A 297 -8.05 17.27 26.40
N GLU A 298 -7.77 17.93 25.27
CA GLU A 298 -8.63 18.93 24.60
C GLU A 298 -9.37 18.37 23.36
#